data_916ec75e92edb8990df2d0cb8033c682
#
_entry.id   916ec75e92edb8990df2d0cb8033c682
#
_cell.length_a   1.000
_cell.length_b   1.000
_cell.length_c   1.000
_cell.angle_alpha   90.00
_cell.angle_beta   90.00
_cell.angle_gamma   90.00
#
_symmetry.space_group_name_H-M   'P 1'
#
loop_
_entity.id
_entity.type
_entity.pdbx_description
1 polymer ?
#
loop_
_entity_poly.entity_id
_entity_poly.type
_entity_poly.pdbx_seq_one_letter_code
_entity_poly.pdbx_strand_id
1 'polypeptide(L)'
;MYYLIKYGYDGKSFCGFQRNNGDSSVENVILKVLKKYSISEDMESAARTDKNVSAAGNVLLINTEESIEKIMKILNSQIKNMFFYAYFKSIEYINPRHNELKKYSYIISKKYDINAIMGTLKKFIGTHDFINFCRKDNRNTIRTIENINYDELQDFFLINFYGRSFIWHQIRNIMGFALRYYNTDMDPFLMESHFSYISKPEQLILMNTFSTYILWIGIK
;
A
#
# COMPACT_ATOMS: atom_id res chain seq x y z
N MET A 1 -17.61 -1.52 -19.85
CA MET A 1 -17.18 -0.25 -19.24
C MET A 1 -16.19 -0.52 -18.13
N TYR A 2 -15.07 0.25 -18.03
CA TYR A 2 -14.09 0.11 -16.96
C TYR A 2 -14.41 1.05 -15.81
N TYR A 3 -14.31 0.52 -14.59
CA TYR A 3 -14.41 1.32 -13.36
C TYR A 3 -13.15 1.12 -12.51
N LEU A 4 -12.46 2.23 -12.20
CA LEU A 4 -11.49 2.26 -11.12
C LEU A 4 -12.21 2.68 -9.85
N ILE A 5 -12.07 1.91 -8.79
CA ILE A 5 -12.77 2.14 -7.52
C ILE A 5 -11.74 2.27 -6.41
N LYS A 6 -11.81 3.39 -5.67
CA LYS A 6 -11.01 3.58 -4.45
C LYS A 6 -11.65 2.89 -3.27
N TYR A 7 -10.81 2.21 -2.50
CA TYR A 7 -11.27 1.49 -1.31
C TYR A 7 -10.19 1.42 -0.23
N GLY A 8 -10.65 1.27 1.00
CA GLY A 8 -9.81 1.01 2.16
C GLY A 8 -10.23 -0.27 2.87
N TYR A 9 -9.33 -0.79 3.73
CA TYR A 9 -9.58 -1.98 4.54
C TYR A 9 -8.68 -2.03 5.77
N ASP A 10 -9.17 -2.69 6.82
CA ASP A 10 -8.38 -3.06 7.99
C ASP A 10 -7.62 -4.37 7.70
N GLY A 11 -6.29 -4.28 7.57
CA GLY A 11 -5.44 -5.42 7.22
C GLY A 11 -5.47 -6.57 8.21
N LYS A 12 -5.83 -6.32 9.49
CA LYS A 12 -5.96 -7.36 10.52
C LYS A 12 -7.12 -8.32 10.25
N SER A 13 -8.12 -7.87 9.49
CA SER A 13 -9.31 -8.65 9.14
C SER A 13 -9.07 -9.63 8.00
N PHE A 14 -7.88 -9.60 7.37
CA PHE A 14 -7.59 -10.38 6.16
C PHE A 14 -6.27 -11.16 6.29
N CYS A 15 -6.18 -12.30 5.60
CA CYS A 15 -4.96 -13.13 5.58
C CYS A 15 -3.86 -12.61 4.63
N GLY A 16 -3.97 -11.37 4.18
CA GLY A 16 -3.12 -10.68 3.21
C GLY A 16 -3.90 -10.26 1.97
N PHE A 17 -3.22 -9.68 0.99
CA PHE A 17 -3.89 -9.14 -0.18
C PHE A 17 -4.24 -10.20 -1.22
N GLN A 18 -3.26 -10.99 -1.66
CA GLN A 18 -3.36 -11.83 -2.85
C GLN A 18 -4.28 -13.04 -2.65
N ARG A 19 -4.99 -13.42 -3.72
CA ARG A 19 -5.95 -14.55 -3.74
C ARG A 19 -5.35 -15.90 -3.37
N ASN A 20 -4.05 -16.11 -3.55
CA ASN A 20 -3.34 -17.33 -3.15
C ASN A 20 -3.04 -17.41 -1.63
N ASN A 21 -3.33 -16.37 -0.87
CA ASN A 21 -3.17 -16.34 0.58
C ASN A 21 -4.35 -16.99 1.34
N GLY A 22 -5.34 -17.52 0.62
CA GLY A 22 -6.52 -18.17 1.18
C GLY A 22 -7.81 -17.37 0.99
N ASP A 23 -8.92 -17.97 1.42
CA ASP A 23 -10.27 -17.50 1.15
C ASP A 23 -10.63 -16.14 1.74
N SER A 24 -9.99 -15.76 2.83
CA SER A 24 -10.16 -14.47 3.51
C SER A 24 -9.13 -13.41 3.09
N SER A 25 -8.45 -13.58 1.95
CA SER A 25 -7.62 -12.52 1.38
C SER A 25 -8.47 -11.38 0.83
N VAL A 26 -7.91 -10.15 0.81
CA VAL A 26 -8.59 -8.95 0.30
C VAL A 26 -9.16 -9.19 -1.11
N GLU A 27 -8.34 -9.72 -2.01
CA GLU A 27 -8.70 -9.98 -3.40
C GLU A 27 -9.81 -11.04 -3.51
N ASN A 28 -9.74 -12.14 -2.76
CA ASN A 28 -10.77 -13.18 -2.79
C ASN A 28 -12.11 -12.72 -2.23
N VAL A 29 -12.10 -11.96 -1.14
CA VAL A 29 -13.34 -11.45 -0.55
C VAL A 29 -14.07 -10.53 -1.53
N ILE A 30 -13.36 -9.64 -2.22
CA ILE A 30 -13.94 -8.78 -3.25
C ILE A 30 -14.46 -9.63 -4.42
N LEU A 31 -13.65 -10.54 -4.96
CA LEU A 31 -14.01 -11.39 -6.10
C LEU A 31 -15.22 -12.26 -5.81
N LYS A 32 -15.34 -12.84 -4.60
CA LYS A 32 -16.52 -13.62 -4.21
C LYS A 32 -17.82 -12.80 -4.32
N VAL A 33 -17.78 -11.53 -3.93
CA VAL A 33 -18.95 -10.64 -4.04
C VAL A 33 -19.21 -10.26 -5.49
N LEU A 34 -18.19 -9.87 -6.25
CA LEU A 34 -18.32 -9.52 -7.66
C LEU A 34 -18.95 -10.66 -8.48
N LYS A 35 -18.47 -11.90 -8.27
CA LYS A 35 -19.00 -13.10 -8.94
C LYS A 35 -20.41 -13.45 -8.48
N LYS A 36 -20.69 -13.42 -7.17
CA LYS A 36 -22.01 -13.72 -6.61
C LYS A 36 -23.11 -12.85 -7.22
N TYR A 37 -22.81 -11.61 -7.54
CA TYR A 37 -23.76 -10.66 -8.10
C TYR A 37 -23.60 -10.45 -9.62
N SER A 38 -22.82 -11.31 -10.29
CA SER A 38 -22.55 -11.27 -11.74
C SER A 38 -22.05 -9.91 -12.23
N ILE A 39 -21.24 -9.22 -11.39
CA ILE A 39 -20.68 -7.91 -11.69
C ILE A 39 -19.42 -8.06 -12.53
N SER A 40 -18.48 -8.91 -12.11
CA SER A 40 -17.22 -9.17 -12.84
C SER A 40 -16.62 -10.51 -12.41
N GLU A 41 -15.99 -11.20 -13.36
CA GLU A 41 -15.28 -12.47 -13.12
C GLU A 41 -13.86 -12.27 -12.57
N ASP A 42 -13.26 -11.10 -12.79
CA ASP A 42 -11.91 -10.77 -12.33
C ASP A 42 -11.76 -9.31 -11.93
N MET A 43 -10.64 -9.00 -11.27
CA MET A 43 -10.26 -7.63 -10.89
C MET A 43 -8.75 -7.46 -10.92
N GLU A 44 -8.32 -6.23 -11.15
CA GLU A 44 -6.92 -5.83 -10.97
C GLU A 44 -6.81 -4.84 -9.82
N SER A 45 -5.62 -4.73 -9.22
CA SER A 45 -5.38 -3.79 -8.10
C SER A 45 -4.08 -3.02 -8.24
N ALA A 46 -4.10 -1.78 -7.79
CA ALA A 46 -2.98 -0.86 -7.84
C ALA A 46 -1.82 -1.29 -6.93
N ALA A 47 -2.12 -1.83 -5.77
CA ALA A 47 -1.11 -2.26 -4.82
C ALA A 47 -1.52 -3.56 -4.11
N ARG A 48 -0.52 -4.37 -3.77
CA ARG A 48 -0.65 -5.55 -2.93
C ARG A 48 0.02 -5.26 -1.61
N THR A 49 -0.66 -5.54 -0.51
CA THR A 49 -0.13 -5.36 0.83
C THR A 49 0.16 -6.70 1.49
N ASP A 50 1.12 -6.71 2.41
CA ASP A 50 1.41 -7.87 3.25
C ASP A 50 0.23 -8.18 4.19
N LYS A 51 0.24 -9.37 4.79
CA LYS A 51 -0.69 -9.71 5.88
C LYS A 51 -0.58 -8.66 7.00
N ASN A 52 -1.72 -8.25 7.55
CA ASN A 52 -1.90 -7.23 8.59
C ASN A 52 -1.58 -5.78 8.17
N VAL A 53 -1.18 -5.52 6.93
CA VAL A 53 -1.02 -4.15 6.41
C VAL A 53 -2.37 -3.63 5.93
N SER A 54 -2.81 -2.52 6.49
CA SER A 54 -4.06 -1.85 6.16
C SER A 54 -3.91 -0.96 4.92
N ALA A 55 -5.03 -0.55 4.34
CA ALA A 55 -5.07 0.47 3.29
C ALA A 55 -6.20 1.47 3.55
N ALA A 56 -5.88 2.75 3.44
CA ALA A 56 -6.87 3.83 3.41
C ALA A 56 -7.27 4.18 1.96
N GLY A 57 -6.38 3.94 0.99
CA GLY A 57 -6.61 4.32 -0.41
C GLY A 57 -5.92 3.38 -1.41
N ASN A 58 -6.39 2.15 -1.54
CA ASN A 58 -6.04 1.28 -2.68
C ASN A 58 -7.03 1.51 -3.83
N VAL A 59 -6.71 1.02 -5.02
CA VAL A 59 -7.56 1.11 -6.21
C VAL A 59 -7.72 -0.28 -6.82
N LEU A 60 -8.95 -0.62 -7.17
CA LEU A 60 -9.25 -1.77 -8.01
C LEU A 60 -9.80 -1.32 -9.36
N LEU A 61 -9.58 -2.14 -10.39
CA LEU A 61 -10.17 -2.03 -11.72
C LEU A 61 -11.07 -3.24 -11.97
N ILE A 62 -12.28 -2.98 -12.46
CA ILE A 62 -13.19 -3.98 -13.00
C ILE A 62 -13.72 -3.55 -14.37
N ASN A 63 -14.10 -4.53 -15.19
CA ASN A 63 -14.81 -4.30 -16.45
C ASN A 63 -16.22 -4.89 -16.34
N THR A 64 -17.26 -4.09 -16.54
CA THR A 64 -18.65 -4.51 -16.39
C THR A 64 -19.62 -3.56 -17.08
N GLU A 65 -20.82 -4.04 -17.38
CA GLU A 65 -21.95 -3.21 -17.87
C GLU A 65 -22.89 -2.76 -16.73
N GLU A 66 -22.66 -3.21 -15.50
CA GLU A 66 -23.46 -2.82 -14.34
C GLU A 66 -23.24 -1.34 -13.96
N SER A 67 -24.26 -0.73 -13.35
CA SER A 67 -24.15 0.66 -12.88
C SER A 67 -23.24 0.77 -11.66
N ILE A 68 -22.50 1.87 -11.58
CA ILE A 68 -21.55 2.09 -10.48
C ILE A 68 -22.26 2.21 -9.12
N GLU A 69 -23.45 2.80 -9.10
CA GLU A 69 -24.28 2.95 -7.89
C GLU A 69 -24.64 1.59 -7.31
N LYS A 70 -25.06 0.64 -8.17
CA LYS A 70 -25.35 -0.75 -7.80
C LYS A 70 -24.09 -1.44 -7.27
N ILE A 71 -22.96 -1.32 -7.97
CA ILE A 71 -21.69 -1.92 -7.58
C ILE A 71 -21.26 -1.43 -6.19
N MET A 72 -21.21 -0.11 -5.98
CA MET A 72 -20.77 0.49 -4.72
C MET A 72 -21.70 0.11 -3.56
N LYS A 73 -23.01 0.10 -3.78
CA LYS A 73 -23.99 -0.35 -2.78
C LYS A 73 -23.77 -1.82 -2.39
N ILE A 74 -23.56 -2.70 -3.36
CA ILE A 74 -23.32 -4.14 -3.12
C ILE A 74 -22.01 -4.32 -2.35
N LEU A 75 -20.90 -3.75 -2.82
CA LEU A 75 -19.60 -3.91 -2.19
C LEU A 75 -19.62 -3.42 -0.74
N ASN A 76 -20.16 -2.22 -0.47
CA ASN A 76 -20.25 -1.66 0.88
C ASN A 76 -21.23 -2.41 1.79
N SER A 77 -22.28 -3.04 1.27
CA SER A 77 -23.23 -3.80 2.07
C SER A 77 -22.80 -5.24 2.35
N GLN A 78 -22.02 -5.85 1.46
CA GLN A 78 -21.67 -7.27 1.54
C GLN A 78 -20.30 -7.52 2.17
N ILE A 79 -19.39 -6.55 2.17
CA ILE A 79 -18.02 -6.74 2.66
C ILE A 79 -17.81 -5.93 3.94
N LYS A 80 -17.61 -6.65 5.04
CA LYS A 80 -17.24 -6.02 6.33
C LYS A 80 -15.73 -5.67 6.34
N ASN A 81 -15.38 -4.64 7.13
CA ASN A 81 -14.00 -4.18 7.32
C ASN A 81 -13.32 -3.66 6.03
N MET A 82 -14.14 -3.34 5.01
CA MET A 82 -13.78 -2.58 3.82
C MET A 82 -14.76 -1.44 3.61
N PHE A 83 -14.29 -0.38 2.94
CA PHE A 83 -15.13 0.73 2.51
C PHE A 83 -14.71 1.19 1.12
N PHE A 84 -15.68 1.33 0.23
CA PHE A 84 -15.53 1.78 -1.15
C PHE A 84 -16.13 3.17 -1.24
N TYR A 85 -15.35 4.20 -1.63
CA TYR A 85 -15.75 5.58 -1.37
C TYR A 85 -15.61 6.54 -2.55
N ALA A 86 -14.90 6.16 -3.60
CA ALA A 86 -14.77 6.96 -4.80
C ALA A 86 -14.56 6.08 -6.03
N TYR A 87 -14.90 6.61 -7.20
CA TYR A 87 -14.71 5.90 -8.45
C TYR A 87 -14.31 6.83 -9.58
N PHE A 88 -13.81 6.24 -10.65
CA PHE A 88 -13.61 6.84 -11.95
C PHE A 88 -14.10 5.87 -13.02
N LYS A 89 -14.84 6.42 -14.03
CA LYS A 89 -15.40 5.65 -15.14
C LYS A 89 -14.58 5.92 -16.41
N SER A 90 -14.22 4.87 -17.15
CA SER A 90 -13.48 4.96 -18.41
C SER A 90 -14.06 4.01 -19.45
N ILE A 91 -14.00 4.42 -20.72
CA ILE A 91 -14.27 3.55 -21.86
C ILE A 91 -13.03 2.75 -22.25
N GLU A 92 -11.84 3.25 -21.90
CA GLU A 92 -10.56 2.61 -22.18
C GLU A 92 -10.00 1.93 -20.94
N TYR A 93 -9.22 0.86 -21.17
CA TYR A 93 -8.47 0.19 -20.11
C TYR A 93 -7.40 1.11 -19.52
N ILE A 94 -7.40 1.22 -18.20
CA ILE A 94 -6.37 1.94 -17.44
C ILE A 94 -5.73 0.97 -16.46
N ASN A 95 -4.44 0.68 -16.63
CA ASN A 95 -3.73 -0.20 -15.71
C ASN A 95 -3.66 0.44 -14.31
N PRO A 96 -4.30 -0.14 -13.28
CA PRO A 96 -4.33 0.46 -11.94
C PRO A 96 -2.95 0.49 -11.27
N ARG A 97 -1.96 -0.27 -11.78
CA ARG A 97 -0.60 -0.29 -11.25
C ARG A 97 0.28 0.86 -11.75
N HIS A 98 -0.09 1.48 -12.86
CA HIS A 98 0.62 2.63 -13.43
C HIS A 98 0.25 3.92 -12.68
N ASN A 99 0.56 3.96 -11.38
CA ASN A 99 0.42 5.15 -10.56
C ASN A 99 1.68 6.00 -10.66
N GLU A 100 1.50 7.31 -10.63
CA GLU A 100 2.61 8.26 -10.55
C GLU A 100 3.30 8.20 -9.19
N LEU A 101 2.50 8.03 -8.14
CA LEU A 101 3.00 8.03 -6.78
C LEU A 101 2.14 7.15 -5.87
N LYS A 102 2.77 6.51 -4.90
CA LYS A 102 2.14 5.81 -3.77
C LYS A 102 2.64 6.43 -2.47
N LYS A 103 1.71 6.69 -1.55
CA LYS A 103 2.05 7.10 -0.19
C LYS A 103 1.79 5.93 0.76
N TYR A 104 2.81 5.51 1.49
CA TYR A 104 2.68 4.63 2.65
C TYR A 104 3.04 5.41 3.91
N SER A 105 2.33 5.16 5.01
CA SER A 105 2.64 5.73 6.31
C SER A 105 2.94 4.63 7.31
N TYR A 106 3.98 4.82 8.10
CA TYR A 106 4.36 3.93 9.20
C TYR A 106 4.16 4.64 10.53
N ILE A 107 3.40 4.01 11.43
CA ILE A 107 3.07 4.57 12.75
C ILE A 107 4.17 4.21 13.73
N ILE A 108 4.72 5.21 14.44
CA ILE A 108 5.65 5.00 15.55
C ILE A 108 5.24 5.80 16.79
N SER A 109 5.58 5.25 17.96
CA SER A 109 5.34 5.91 19.26
C SER A 109 6.25 7.13 19.44
N LYS A 110 5.75 8.16 20.13
CA LYS A 110 6.53 9.34 20.53
C LYS A 110 7.70 9.08 21.49
N LYS A 111 7.87 7.85 21.96
CA LYS A 111 9.05 7.46 22.76
C LYS A 111 10.37 7.46 21.98
N TYR A 112 10.29 7.43 20.65
CA TYR A 112 11.47 7.47 19.78
C TYR A 112 11.88 8.90 19.47
N ASP A 113 13.18 9.15 19.34
CA ASP A 113 13.71 10.41 18.80
C ASP A 113 13.43 10.48 17.29
N ILE A 114 12.42 11.25 16.93
CA ILE A 114 12.00 11.36 15.53
C ILE A 114 13.08 12.01 14.66
N ASN A 115 13.86 12.97 15.20
CA ASN A 115 14.90 13.67 14.43
C ASN A 115 16.03 12.71 14.08
N ALA A 116 16.48 11.89 15.03
CA ALA A 116 17.51 10.88 14.80
C ALA A 116 17.00 9.79 13.81
N ILE A 117 15.76 9.33 13.94
CA ILE A 117 15.15 8.39 12.98
C ILE A 117 15.08 8.99 11.58
N MET A 118 14.64 10.23 11.45
CA MET A 118 14.57 10.90 10.15
C MET A 118 15.94 11.15 9.54
N GLY A 119 16.97 11.40 10.36
CA GLY A 119 18.37 11.46 9.91
C GLY A 119 18.80 10.16 9.21
N THR A 120 18.47 9.01 9.81
CA THR A 120 18.74 7.69 9.21
C THR A 120 17.89 7.46 7.96
N LEU A 121 16.58 7.77 8.00
CA LEU A 121 15.66 7.53 6.89
C LEU A 121 15.98 8.37 5.65
N LYS A 122 16.51 9.59 5.82
CA LYS A 122 16.92 10.44 4.69
C LYS A 122 18.00 9.79 3.81
N LYS A 123 18.82 8.88 4.36
CA LYS A 123 19.81 8.12 3.59
C LYS A 123 19.18 7.20 2.52
N PHE A 124 17.89 6.86 2.64
CA PHE A 124 17.17 6.01 1.69
C PHE A 124 16.44 6.81 0.58
N ILE A 125 16.42 8.14 0.65
CA ILE A 125 15.83 8.97 -0.40
C ILE A 125 16.72 8.91 -1.64
N GLY A 126 16.10 8.86 -2.81
CA GLY A 126 16.77 8.72 -4.09
C GLY A 126 16.64 7.32 -4.70
N THR A 127 17.46 7.08 -5.73
CA THR A 127 17.49 5.80 -6.46
C THR A 127 18.62 4.94 -5.93
N HIS A 128 18.26 3.79 -5.36
CA HIS A 128 19.20 2.84 -4.77
C HIS A 128 18.86 1.40 -5.12
N ASP A 129 19.83 0.52 -4.97
CA ASP A 129 19.58 -0.93 -4.98
C ASP A 129 19.15 -1.38 -3.57
N PHE A 130 17.89 -1.78 -3.43
CA PHE A 130 17.30 -2.24 -2.17
C PHE A 130 17.40 -3.76 -1.97
N ILE A 131 18.34 -4.45 -2.62
CA ILE A 131 18.52 -5.91 -2.52
C ILE A 131 18.62 -6.39 -1.07
N ASN A 132 19.27 -5.62 -0.19
CA ASN A 132 19.41 -5.94 1.22
C ASN A 132 18.20 -5.54 2.07
N PHE A 133 17.25 -4.79 1.52
CA PHE A 133 16.07 -4.27 2.19
C PHE A 133 14.75 -4.81 1.62
N CYS A 134 14.77 -5.91 0.89
CA CYS A 134 13.56 -6.53 0.35
C CYS A 134 13.60 -8.04 0.55
N ARG A 135 12.43 -8.69 0.44
CA ARG A 135 12.39 -10.13 0.29
C ARG A 135 12.96 -10.51 -1.08
N LYS A 136 13.94 -11.39 -1.12
CA LYS A 136 14.57 -11.85 -2.36
C LYS A 136 13.54 -12.54 -3.25
N ASP A 137 13.40 -12.03 -4.45
CA ASP A 137 12.72 -12.64 -5.59
C ASP A 137 13.50 -12.24 -6.87
N ASN A 138 13.12 -12.77 -8.02
CA ASN A 138 13.84 -12.53 -9.29
C ASN A 138 13.54 -11.15 -9.90
N ARG A 139 12.95 -10.20 -9.15
CA ARG A 139 12.65 -8.85 -9.65
C ARG A 139 13.82 -7.92 -9.49
N ASN A 140 13.90 -6.91 -10.38
CA ASN A 140 14.81 -5.79 -10.21
C ASN A 140 14.59 -5.13 -8.85
N THR A 141 15.66 -4.91 -8.09
CA THR A 141 15.65 -4.34 -6.73
C THR A 141 15.95 -2.85 -6.69
N ILE A 142 16.31 -2.24 -7.84
CA ILE A 142 16.51 -0.79 -7.94
C ILE A 142 15.15 -0.09 -7.83
N ARG A 143 15.02 0.84 -6.88
CA ARG A 143 13.81 1.66 -6.66
C ARG A 143 14.22 3.09 -6.34
N THR A 144 13.27 4.01 -6.61
CA THR A 144 13.38 5.41 -6.20
C THR A 144 12.39 5.69 -5.09
N ILE A 145 12.89 6.16 -3.95
CA ILE A 145 12.08 6.79 -2.91
C ILE A 145 12.15 8.29 -3.16
N GLU A 146 11.02 8.87 -3.56
CA GLU A 146 10.95 10.29 -3.95
C GLU A 146 11.08 11.21 -2.75
N ASN A 147 10.49 10.83 -1.63
CA ASN A 147 10.54 11.60 -0.39
C ASN A 147 10.22 10.73 0.81
N ILE A 148 10.75 11.12 1.98
CA ILE A 148 10.34 10.62 3.30
C ILE A 148 10.17 11.83 4.20
N ASN A 149 8.99 12.00 4.78
CA ASN A 149 8.68 13.02 5.78
C ASN A 149 7.86 12.43 6.92
N TYR A 150 7.47 13.23 7.90
CA TYR A 150 6.57 12.78 8.96
C TYR A 150 5.53 13.84 9.29
N ASP A 151 4.38 13.34 9.78
CA ASP A 151 3.35 14.14 10.42
C ASP A 151 3.36 13.81 11.92
N GLU A 152 3.31 14.83 12.75
CA GLU A 152 3.18 14.69 14.20
C GLU A 152 1.71 14.72 14.58
N LEU A 153 1.26 13.66 15.28
CA LEU A 153 -0.08 13.56 15.84
C LEU A 153 0.02 13.56 17.37
N GLN A 154 -1.12 13.61 18.06
CA GLN A 154 -1.15 13.73 19.52
C GLN A 154 -0.32 12.64 20.22
N ASP A 155 -0.47 11.37 19.84
CA ASP A 155 0.12 10.23 20.54
C ASP A 155 1.22 9.50 19.78
N PHE A 156 1.42 9.81 18.48
CA PHE A 156 2.35 9.10 17.60
C PHE A 156 2.84 9.97 16.44
N PHE A 157 3.87 9.50 15.75
CA PHE A 157 4.31 10.03 14.47
C PHE A 157 3.86 9.13 13.33
N LEU A 158 3.50 9.73 12.19
CA LEU A 158 3.29 9.07 10.91
C LEU A 158 4.48 9.34 10.00
N ILE A 159 5.33 8.35 9.78
CA ILE A 159 6.44 8.48 8.83
C ILE A 159 5.93 8.11 7.44
N ASN A 160 5.98 9.03 6.50
CA ASN A 160 5.41 8.92 5.16
C ASN A 160 6.51 8.62 4.15
N PHE A 161 6.32 7.57 3.36
CA PHE A 161 7.16 7.17 2.25
C PHE A 161 6.46 7.43 0.94
N TYR A 162 7.13 8.11 0.01
CA TYR A 162 6.62 8.44 -1.31
C TYR A 162 7.49 7.80 -2.39
N GLY A 163 6.87 7.12 -3.35
CA GLY A 163 7.54 6.49 -4.48
C GLY A 163 6.55 5.85 -5.45
N ARG A 164 6.97 5.65 -6.70
CA ARG A 164 6.10 5.03 -7.72
C ARG A 164 5.80 3.57 -7.43
N SER A 165 6.78 2.85 -6.92
CA SER A 165 6.64 1.44 -6.58
C SER A 165 7.56 1.04 -5.44
N PHE A 166 7.12 0.09 -4.64
CA PHE A 166 7.91 -0.53 -3.57
C PHE A 166 7.97 -2.03 -3.80
N ILE A 167 9.12 -2.64 -3.50
CA ILE A 167 9.32 -4.08 -3.55
C ILE A 167 8.92 -4.74 -2.22
N TRP A 168 8.76 -6.04 -2.26
CA TRP A 168 8.24 -6.80 -1.13
C TRP A 168 9.06 -6.60 0.14
N HIS A 169 8.42 -6.18 1.23
CA HIS A 169 8.97 -5.86 2.54
C HIS A 169 9.87 -4.60 2.60
N GLN A 170 10.09 -3.87 1.52
CA GLN A 170 11.04 -2.75 1.45
C GLN A 170 10.85 -1.74 2.58
N ILE A 171 9.69 -1.13 2.71
CA ILE A 171 9.43 -0.10 3.73
C ILE A 171 9.59 -0.69 5.14
N ARG A 172 9.15 -1.92 5.36
CA ARG A 172 9.23 -2.57 6.67
C ARG A 172 10.67 -2.90 7.07
N ASN A 173 11.54 -3.28 6.12
CA ASN A 173 12.96 -3.46 6.36
C ASN A 173 13.67 -2.14 6.61
N ILE A 174 13.36 -1.09 5.84
CA ILE A 174 13.89 0.27 6.06
C ILE A 174 13.51 0.76 7.46
N MET A 175 12.24 0.63 7.85
CA MET A 175 11.79 1.01 9.20
C MET A 175 12.43 0.17 10.29
N GLY A 176 12.60 -1.14 10.06
CA GLY A 176 13.32 -2.02 10.98
C GLY A 176 14.77 -1.57 11.18
N PHE A 177 15.45 -1.21 10.10
CA PHE A 177 16.80 -0.65 10.14
C PHE A 177 16.83 0.67 10.90
N ALA A 178 15.98 1.64 10.54
CA ALA A 178 15.93 2.94 11.18
C ALA A 178 15.67 2.83 12.69
N LEU A 179 14.69 2.02 13.11
CA LEU A 179 14.37 1.82 14.53
C LEU A 179 15.49 1.14 15.34
N ARG A 180 16.40 0.43 14.68
CA ARG A 180 17.53 -0.24 15.33
C ARG A 180 18.81 0.61 15.37
N TYR A 181 19.05 1.41 14.33
CA TYR A 181 20.35 2.07 14.11
C TYR A 181 20.27 3.60 14.06
N TYR A 182 19.13 4.24 14.46
CA TYR A 182 18.96 5.70 14.41
C TYR A 182 19.96 6.49 15.25
N ASN A 183 20.65 5.86 16.21
CA ASN A 183 21.69 6.47 17.03
C ASN A 183 23.11 6.15 16.50
N THR A 184 23.25 5.70 15.27
CA THR A 184 24.54 5.35 14.65
C THR A 184 24.72 6.06 13.31
N ASP A 185 25.96 6.23 12.90
CA ASP A 185 26.32 6.77 11.58
C ASP A 185 26.34 5.70 10.47
N MET A 186 25.82 4.49 10.73
CA MET A 186 25.82 3.39 9.78
C MET A 186 25.20 3.79 8.45
N ASP A 187 25.93 3.55 7.37
CA ASP A 187 25.37 3.65 6.01
C ASP A 187 24.61 2.36 5.67
N PRO A 188 23.30 2.45 5.37
CA PRO A 188 22.50 1.27 5.08
C PRO A 188 22.94 0.52 3.82
N PHE A 189 23.57 1.19 2.86
CA PHE A 189 23.97 0.60 1.58
C PHE A 189 25.37 -0.03 1.59
N LEU A 190 26.15 0.16 2.67
CA LEU A 190 27.42 -0.52 2.90
C LEU A 190 27.26 -1.87 3.63
N MET A 191 26.02 -2.35 3.82
CA MET A 191 25.77 -3.66 4.44
C MET A 191 26.19 -4.79 3.52
N GLU A 192 27.02 -5.69 3.99
CA GLU A 192 27.49 -6.88 3.25
C GLU A 192 26.42 -7.98 3.10
N SER A 193 25.35 -7.94 3.90
CA SER A 193 24.33 -8.96 3.95
C SER A 193 22.92 -8.40 4.03
N HIS A 194 21.96 -9.24 3.66
CA HIS A 194 20.54 -8.91 3.74
C HIS A 194 20.12 -8.55 5.17
N PHE A 195 19.43 -7.42 5.31
CA PHE A 195 18.89 -6.98 6.60
C PHE A 195 17.67 -7.81 6.99
N SER A 196 17.77 -8.53 8.10
CA SER A 196 16.78 -9.54 8.52
C SER A 196 15.74 -9.02 9.53
N TYR A 197 15.94 -7.84 10.12
CA TYR A 197 15.01 -7.29 11.11
C TYR A 197 13.90 -6.49 10.42
N ILE A 198 12.71 -7.10 10.34
CA ILE A 198 11.55 -6.50 9.70
C ILE A 198 10.60 -5.90 10.74
N SER A 199 10.14 -4.66 10.51
CA SER A 199 9.19 -3.99 11.39
C SER A 199 7.77 -4.56 11.32
N LYS A 200 6.93 -4.23 12.30
CA LYS A 200 5.56 -4.76 12.43
C LYS A 200 4.66 -4.33 11.29
N PRO A 201 3.96 -5.24 10.61
CA PRO A 201 3.10 -4.92 9.48
C PRO A 201 1.87 -4.08 9.88
N GLU A 202 1.35 -4.24 11.10
CA GLU A 202 0.17 -3.53 11.60
C GLU A 202 0.40 -2.02 11.73
N GLN A 203 1.65 -1.58 11.73
CA GLN A 203 2.04 -0.17 11.78
C GLN A 203 2.16 0.46 10.39
N LEU A 204 2.13 -0.35 9.30
CA LEU A 204 2.22 0.13 7.93
C LEU A 204 0.83 0.24 7.29
N ILE A 205 0.54 1.38 6.68
CA ILE A 205 -0.72 1.68 6.01
C ILE A 205 -0.44 2.20 4.60
N LEU A 206 -1.06 1.61 3.58
CA LEU A 206 -1.15 2.21 2.26
C LEU A 206 -2.13 3.39 2.30
N MET A 207 -1.62 4.61 2.34
CA MET A 207 -2.46 5.80 2.50
C MET A 207 -3.15 6.21 1.21
N ASN A 208 -2.45 6.16 0.08
CA ASN A 208 -3.03 6.53 -1.21
C ASN A 208 -2.18 6.05 -2.39
N THR A 209 -2.86 5.92 -3.54
CA THR A 209 -2.26 5.80 -4.85
C THR A 209 -2.70 7.00 -5.67
N PHE A 210 -1.74 7.77 -6.18
CA PHE A 210 -2.00 9.01 -6.89
C PHE A 210 -1.91 8.81 -8.40
N SER A 211 -2.84 9.43 -9.13
CA SER A 211 -2.75 9.65 -10.56
C SER A 211 -3.36 11.03 -10.85
N THR A 212 -2.62 11.89 -11.51
CA THR A 212 -3.08 13.25 -11.87
C THR A 212 -4.10 13.23 -12.99
N TYR A 213 -4.15 12.13 -13.76
CA TYR A 213 -5.08 11.98 -14.89
C TYR A 213 -6.48 11.50 -14.50
N ILE A 214 -6.69 11.14 -13.22
CA ILE A 214 -7.95 10.57 -12.75
C ILE A 214 -8.70 11.57 -11.88
N LEU A 215 -9.84 12.07 -12.38
CA LEU A 215 -10.78 12.85 -11.58
C LEU A 215 -11.71 11.90 -10.81
N TRP A 216 -11.45 11.74 -9.53
CA TRP A 216 -12.24 10.87 -8.67
C TRP A 216 -13.59 11.47 -8.30
N ILE A 217 -14.66 10.68 -8.48
CA ILE A 217 -16.00 11.03 -8.04
C ILE A 217 -16.23 10.37 -6.68
N GLY A 218 -16.37 11.20 -5.64
CA GLY A 218 -16.69 10.72 -4.28
C GLY A 218 -18.16 10.31 -4.18
N ILE A 219 -18.43 9.33 -3.30
CA ILE A 219 -19.79 8.93 -2.95
C ILE A 219 -20.13 9.56 -1.60
N LYS A 220 -21.30 10.20 -1.56
CA LYS A 220 -21.88 10.79 -0.33
C LYS A 220 -22.54 9.73 0.52
#